data_783f6e20c201f5708ce735b0aeeb8633
#
_entry.id   783f6e20c201f5708ce735b0aeeb8633
#
_cell.length_a   1.000
_cell.length_b   1.000
_cell.length_c   1.000
_cell.angle_alpha   90.00
_cell.angle_beta   90.00
_cell.angle_gamma   90.00
#
_symmetry.space_group_name_H-M   'P 1'
#
loop_
_entity.id
_entity.type
_entity.pdbx_description
1 polymer ?
#
loop_
_entity_poly.entity_id
_entity_poly.type
_entity_poly.pdbx_seq_one_letter_code
_entity_poly.pdbx_strand_id
1 'polypeptide(L)'
;MAATAAQIARLRRMVAEPTAAPYDDDTLSEYIERYPLLDERGEAPYTWDTSTEPPTRNDNDSWFPTYDLHAAAADVWEEKAAGVADSVDFGADGANYHLSQKYEQAMARVRYHRARRSPTTHTLVKWPEERNSAELYPWIGNLPEPDD
;
A
#
# COMPACT_ATOMS: atom_id res chain seq x y z
N MET A 1 4.76 3.04 -14.78
CA MET A 1 3.87 4.08 -15.37
C MET A 1 3.70 5.19 -14.37
N ALA A 2 3.75 6.46 -14.83
CA ALA A 2 3.73 7.62 -13.97
C ALA A 2 2.34 7.90 -13.38
N ALA A 3 2.31 8.46 -12.15
CA ALA A 3 1.10 8.95 -11.53
C ALA A 3 0.51 10.11 -12.34
N THR A 4 -0.82 10.22 -12.39
CA THR A 4 -1.49 11.30 -13.11
C THR A 4 -1.48 12.61 -12.29
N ALA A 5 -1.54 13.75 -12.97
CA ALA A 5 -1.63 15.06 -12.29
C ALA A 5 -2.84 15.15 -11.33
N ALA A 6 -3.95 14.47 -11.65
CA ALA A 6 -5.12 14.40 -10.78
C ALA A 6 -4.85 13.62 -9.48
N GLN A 7 -4.09 12.53 -9.57
CA GLN A 7 -3.68 11.73 -8.41
C GLN A 7 -2.71 12.52 -7.52
N ILE A 8 -1.73 13.20 -8.12
CA ILE A 8 -0.79 14.07 -7.40
C ILE A 8 -1.56 15.20 -6.68
N ALA A 9 -2.45 15.90 -7.37
CA ALA A 9 -3.27 16.95 -6.77
C ALA A 9 -4.18 16.42 -5.64
N ARG A 10 -4.67 15.19 -5.74
CA ARG A 10 -5.44 14.55 -4.66
C ARG A 10 -4.54 14.22 -3.48
N LEU A 11 -3.35 13.65 -3.71
CA LEU A 11 -2.40 13.35 -2.64
C LEU A 11 -1.98 14.62 -1.91
N ARG A 12 -1.70 15.74 -2.61
CA ARG A 12 -1.39 17.04 -1.99
C ARG A 12 -2.43 17.47 -0.97
N ARG A 13 -3.72 17.35 -1.30
CA ARG A 13 -4.80 17.65 -0.36
C ARG A 13 -4.83 16.72 0.84
N MET A 14 -4.55 15.43 0.64
CA MET A 14 -4.55 14.42 1.71
C MET A 14 -3.40 14.64 2.71
N VAL A 15 -2.26 15.14 2.22
CA VAL A 15 -1.07 15.37 3.06
C VAL A 15 -0.93 16.83 3.52
N ALA A 16 -1.92 17.66 3.21
CA ALA A 16 -1.94 19.10 3.56
C ALA A 16 -0.74 19.89 3.05
N GLU A 17 -0.29 19.60 1.81
CA GLU A 17 0.80 20.28 1.12
C GLU A 17 0.27 20.99 -0.14
N PRO A 18 -0.28 22.21 -0.02
CA PRO A 18 -0.87 22.91 -1.15
C PRO A 18 0.17 23.46 -2.14
N THR A 19 1.43 23.57 -1.71
CA THR A 19 2.55 24.11 -2.50
C THR A 19 3.56 23.02 -2.86
N ALA A 20 4.46 23.32 -3.80
CA ALA A 20 5.50 22.39 -4.22
C ALA A 20 6.62 22.15 -3.18
N ALA A 21 6.76 23.02 -2.21
CA ALA A 21 7.75 22.85 -1.15
C ALA A 21 7.07 22.42 0.16
N PRO A 22 7.60 21.44 0.89
CA PRO A 22 8.82 20.67 0.64
C PRO A 22 8.66 19.49 -0.33
N TYR A 23 7.43 19.14 -0.76
CA TYR A 23 7.13 18.02 -1.65
C TYR A 23 6.74 18.53 -3.03
N ASP A 24 7.62 18.37 -4.03
CA ASP A 24 7.30 18.65 -5.42
C ASP A 24 6.45 17.54 -6.06
N ASP A 25 6.04 17.71 -7.31
CA ASP A 25 5.19 16.76 -8.00
C ASP A 25 5.93 15.44 -8.28
N ASP A 26 7.22 15.50 -8.53
CA ASP A 26 8.04 14.32 -8.79
C ASP A 26 8.16 13.47 -7.52
N THR A 27 8.46 14.10 -6.38
CA THR A 27 8.49 13.41 -5.07
C THR A 27 7.15 12.75 -4.75
N LEU A 28 6.03 13.48 -4.94
CA LEU A 28 4.71 12.90 -4.69
C LEU A 28 4.36 11.77 -5.66
N SER A 29 4.80 11.86 -6.92
CA SER A 29 4.66 10.78 -7.89
C SER A 29 5.38 9.52 -7.44
N GLU A 30 6.62 9.65 -6.94
CA GLU A 30 7.38 8.52 -6.39
C GLU A 30 6.65 7.82 -5.24
N TYR A 31 6.04 8.58 -4.31
CA TYR A 31 5.22 7.99 -3.24
C TYR A 31 4.01 7.24 -3.77
N ILE A 32 3.32 7.79 -4.76
CA ILE A 32 2.14 7.17 -5.39
C ILE A 32 2.54 5.86 -6.07
N GLU A 33 3.61 5.87 -6.86
CA GLU A 33 4.04 4.76 -7.71
C GLU A 33 4.54 3.54 -6.92
N ARG A 34 4.80 3.68 -5.61
CA ARG A 34 5.12 2.54 -4.73
C ARG A 34 3.92 1.62 -4.49
N TYR A 35 2.70 2.10 -4.72
CA TYR A 35 1.47 1.40 -4.33
C TYR A 35 0.50 1.18 -5.51
N PRO A 36 0.95 0.50 -6.58
CA PRO A 36 0.05 0.18 -7.67
C PRO A 36 -1.00 -0.84 -7.23
N LEU A 37 -2.22 -0.69 -7.76
CA LEU A 37 -3.34 -1.59 -7.56
C LEU A 37 -3.75 -2.23 -8.89
N LEU A 38 -4.57 -3.27 -8.82
CA LEU A 38 -5.31 -3.72 -9.98
C LEU A 38 -6.24 -2.60 -10.46
N ASP A 39 -6.35 -2.44 -11.77
CA ASP A 39 -7.30 -1.50 -12.33
C ASP A 39 -8.76 -2.00 -12.26
N GLU A 40 -9.72 -1.22 -12.70
CA GLU A 40 -11.15 -1.57 -12.67
C GLU A 40 -11.48 -2.81 -13.51
N ARG A 41 -10.59 -3.21 -14.42
CA ARG A 41 -10.73 -4.43 -15.25
C ARG A 41 -10.02 -5.63 -14.63
N GLY A 42 -9.35 -5.46 -13.49
CA GLY A 42 -8.55 -6.48 -12.83
C GLY A 42 -7.16 -6.67 -13.43
N GLU A 43 -6.73 -5.75 -14.32
CA GLU A 43 -5.39 -5.80 -14.89
C GLU A 43 -4.34 -5.34 -13.85
N ALA A 44 -3.22 -6.07 -13.82
CA ALA A 44 -2.08 -5.73 -12.98
C ALA A 44 -1.13 -4.76 -13.72
N PRO A 45 -0.33 -3.95 -13.01
CA PRO A 45 0.61 -3.00 -13.61
C PRO A 45 1.75 -3.69 -14.38
N TYR A 46 1.95 -4.97 -14.18
CA TYR A 46 2.98 -5.76 -14.84
C TYR A 46 2.50 -7.19 -15.10
N THR A 47 3.12 -7.82 -16.08
CA THR A 47 2.98 -9.24 -16.41
C THR A 47 4.32 -9.96 -16.23
N TRP A 48 4.28 -11.26 -16.03
CA TRP A 48 5.47 -12.09 -15.93
C TRP A 48 5.64 -12.90 -17.20
N ASP A 49 6.78 -12.73 -17.85
CA ASP A 49 7.21 -13.65 -18.93
C ASP A 49 7.89 -14.87 -18.29
N THR A 50 7.18 -15.98 -18.31
CA THR A 50 7.65 -17.26 -17.77
C THR A 50 8.42 -18.11 -18.79
N SER A 51 8.58 -17.61 -20.02
CA SER A 51 9.40 -18.29 -21.04
C SER A 51 10.90 -18.12 -20.80
N THR A 52 11.28 -17.18 -19.94
CA THR A 52 12.67 -16.93 -19.51
C THR A 52 12.92 -17.50 -18.12
N GLU A 53 14.18 -17.91 -17.86
CA GLU A 53 14.59 -18.37 -16.53
C GLU A 53 15.80 -17.52 -16.05
N PRO A 54 15.67 -16.68 -15.01
CA PRO A 54 14.45 -16.45 -14.20
C PRO A 54 13.35 -15.72 -14.99
N PRO A 55 12.07 -15.84 -14.56
CA PRO A 55 10.96 -15.10 -15.15
C PRO A 55 11.20 -13.60 -15.19
N THR A 56 10.91 -12.97 -16.32
CA THR A 56 11.11 -11.52 -16.49
C THR A 56 9.81 -10.76 -16.29
N ARG A 57 9.89 -9.66 -15.53
CA ARG A 57 8.75 -8.76 -15.33
C ARG A 57 8.69 -7.74 -16.46
N ASN A 58 7.56 -7.65 -17.13
CA ASN A 58 7.28 -6.68 -18.18
C ASN A 58 6.14 -5.74 -17.74
N ASP A 59 6.24 -4.47 -18.11
CA ASP A 59 5.16 -3.50 -17.89
C ASP A 59 3.93 -3.90 -18.71
N ASN A 60 2.74 -3.69 -18.14
CA ASN A 60 1.48 -3.98 -18.81
C ASN A 60 0.90 -2.70 -19.41
N ASP A 61 1.07 -2.51 -20.71
CA ASP A 61 0.56 -1.34 -21.45
C ASP A 61 -0.98 -1.23 -21.43
N SER A 62 -1.67 -2.33 -21.13
CA SER A 62 -3.13 -2.36 -21.00
C SER A 62 -3.62 -1.87 -19.64
N TRP A 63 -2.75 -1.79 -18.63
CA TRP A 63 -3.12 -1.35 -17.29
C TRP A 63 -3.39 0.15 -17.22
N PHE A 64 -4.51 0.51 -16.58
CA PHE A 64 -4.80 1.91 -16.24
C PHE A 64 -4.13 2.28 -14.92
N PRO A 65 -3.30 3.36 -14.88
CA PRO A 65 -2.61 3.79 -13.66
C PRO A 65 -3.55 3.99 -12.47
N THR A 66 -3.60 2.99 -11.60
CA THR A 66 -4.45 2.94 -10.41
C THR A 66 -3.57 2.69 -9.20
N TYR A 67 -3.65 3.58 -8.19
CA TYR A 67 -2.76 3.57 -7.04
C TYR A 67 -3.50 3.75 -5.73
N ASP A 68 -2.95 3.18 -4.65
CA ASP A 68 -3.43 3.41 -3.29
C ASP A 68 -2.90 4.75 -2.73
N LEU A 69 -3.67 5.81 -2.94
CA LEU A 69 -3.33 7.13 -2.43
C LEU A 69 -3.35 7.22 -0.89
N HIS A 70 -4.06 6.31 -0.21
CA HIS A 70 -4.01 6.27 1.25
C HIS A 70 -2.71 5.67 1.75
N ALA A 71 -2.17 4.66 1.09
CA ALA A 71 -0.85 4.13 1.41
C ALA A 71 0.23 5.20 1.20
N ALA A 72 0.23 5.88 0.05
CA ALA A 72 1.15 6.98 -0.24
C ALA A 72 1.04 8.14 0.78
N ALA A 73 -0.20 8.54 1.14
CA ALA A 73 -0.42 9.58 2.14
C ALA A 73 0.09 9.18 3.53
N ALA A 74 -0.01 7.90 3.90
CA ALA A 74 0.52 7.42 5.17
C ALA A 74 2.04 7.57 5.23
N ASP A 75 2.76 7.25 4.16
CA ASP A 75 4.21 7.38 4.11
C ASP A 75 4.65 8.84 4.21
N VAL A 76 4.01 9.75 3.48
CA VAL A 76 4.32 11.19 3.58
C VAL A 76 4.07 11.71 5.01
N TRP A 77 2.98 11.29 5.67
CA TRP A 77 2.73 11.68 7.06
C TRP A 77 3.73 11.04 8.03
N GLU A 78 4.22 9.84 7.75
CA GLU A 78 5.27 9.20 8.56
C GLU A 78 6.60 9.94 8.45
N GLU A 79 6.98 10.40 7.23
CA GLU A 79 8.16 11.24 7.04
C GLU A 79 8.02 12.58 7.78
N LYS A 80 6.85 13.23 7.72
CA LYS A 80 6.56 14.44 8.51
C LYS A 80 6.68 14.20 10.00
N ALA A 81 6.20 13.07 10.50
CA ALA A 81 6.34 12.68 11.89
C ALA A 81 7.81 12.48 12.27
N ALA A 82 8.59 11.79 11.42
CA ALA A 82 10.02 11.59 11.63
C ALA A 82 10.78 12.93 11.69
N GLY A 83 10.42 13.89 10.83
CA GLY A 83 11.03 15.23 10.83
C GLY A 83 10.82 16.05 12.11
N VAL A 84 9.86 15.68 12.95
CA VAL A 84 9.60 16.36 14.25
C VAL A 84 9.87 15.46 15.46
N ALA A 85 10.24 14.19 15.25
CA ALA A 85 10.40 13.20 16.32
C ALA A 85 11.50 13.57 17.34
N ASP A 86 12.58 14.16 16.85
CA ASP A 86 13.71 14.57 17.70
C ASP A 86 13.55 15.96 18.30
N SER A 87 12.42 16.61 18.00
CA SER A 87 12.13 17.95 18.52
C SER A 87 11.54 17.84 19.93
N VAL A 88 12.08 18.62 20.85
CA VAL A 88 11.60 18.68 22.23
C VAL A 88 10.67 19.88 22.44
N ASP A 89 9.72 19.74 23.35
CA ASP A 89 8.91 20.87 23.77
C ASP A 89 9.78 21.89 24.49
N PHE A 90 9.66 23.16 24.15
CA PHE A 90 10.41 24.23 24.79
C PHE A 90 9.52 25.45 25.01
N GLY A 91 9.88 26.23 26.02
CA GLY A 91 9.25 27.50 26.32
C GLY A 91 10.26 28.64 26.15
N ALA A 92 9.90 29.70 25.43
CA ALA A 92 10.68 30.90 25.24
C ALA A 92 9.74 32.13 25.26
N ASP A 93 10.14 33.20 25.94
CA ASP A 93 9.42 34.49 26.00
C ASP A 93 7.90 34.37 26.30
N GLY A 94 7.53 33.44 27.20
CA GLY A 94 6.14 33.21 27.57
C GLY A 94 5.32 32.40 26.56
N ALA A 95 5.88 31.94 25.48
CA ALA A 95 5.25 31.01 24.54
C ALA A 95 5.73 29.57 24.79
N ASN A 96 4.80 28.62 24.81
CA ASN A 96 5.09 27.19 24.89
C ASN A 96 4.94 26.57 23.52
N TYR A 97 5.98 25.92 23.02
CA TYR A 97 5.98 25.20 21.76
C TYR A 97 5.85 23.70 22.03
N HIS A 98 4.66 23.15 21.69
CA HIS A 98 4.34 21.74 21.90
C HIS A 98 4.65 20.94 20.63
N LEU A 99 5.90 20.57 20.42
CA LEU A 99 6.33 19.79 19.25
C LEU A 99 5.92 18.32 19.37
N SER A 100 5.81 17.79 20.58
CA SER A 100 5.23 16.49 20.87
C SER A 100 3.80 16.35 20.33
N GLN A 101 2.97 17.38 20.43
CA GLN A 101 1.62 17.39 19.86
C GLN A 101 1.63 17.32 18.33
N LYS A 102 2.61 17.94 17.66
CA LYS A 102 2.75 17.85 16.21
C LYS A 102 3.07 16.44 15.78
N TYR A 103 3.97 15.76 16.49
CA TYR A 103 4.28 14.36 16.26
C TYR A 103 3.04 13.48 16.42
N GLU A 104 2.32 13.62 17.52
CA GLU A 104 1.10 12.86 17.80
C GLU A 104 0.02 13.08 16.73
N GLN A 105 -0.18 14.32 16.29
CA GLN A 105 -1.11 14.65 15.20
C GLN A 105 -0.69 14.00 13.87
N ALA A 106 0.60 14.05 13.51
CA ALA A 106 1.12 13.40 12.32
C ALA A 106 0.90 11.88 12.39
N MET A 107 1.22 11.25 13.53
CA MET A 107 1.00 9.81 13.74
C MET A 107 -0.49 9.43 13.76
N ALA A 108 -1.38 10.32 14.20
CA ALA A 108 -2.82 10.11 14.08
C ALA A 108 -3.26 10.09 12.60
N ARG A 109 -2.66 10.96 11.75
CA ARG A 109 -2.89 10.93 10.30
C ARG A 109 -2.34 9.67 9.64
N VAL A 110 -1.16 9.20 10.04
CA VAL A 110 -0.61 7.92 9.60
C VAL A 110 -1.62 6.79 9.87
N ARG A 111 -2.08 6.66 11.12
CA ARG A 111 -3.08 5.63 11.51
C ARG A 111 -4.38 5.76 10.72
N TYR A 112 -4.88 6.98 10.53
CA TYR A 112 -6.08 7.24 9.73
C TYR A 112 -5.94 6.75 8.28
N HIS A 113 -4.82 7.06 7.63
CA HIS A 113 -4.59 6.65 6.26
C HIS A 113 -4.30 5.15 6.15
N ARG A 114 -3.51 4.57 7.05
CA ARG A 114 -3.27 3.11 7.09
C ARG A 114 -4.55 2.30 7.27
N ALA A 115 -5.51 2.80 8.05
CA ALA A 115 -6.80 2.13 8.23
C ALA A 115 -7.70 2.16 6.96
N ARG A 116 -7.40 3.04 5.98
CA ARG A 116 -8.13 3.21 4.72
C ARG A 116 -7.37 2.69 3.51
N ARG A 117 -6.22 2.13 3.74
CA ARG A 117 -5.41 1.51 2.72
C ARG A 117 -6.19 0.38 2.05
N SER A 118 -6.06 0.27 0.73
CA SER A 118 -6.59 -0.86 -0.01
C SER A 118 -5.99 -2.18 0.50
N PRO A 119 -6.77 -3.24 0.63
CA PRO A 119 -6.23 -4.54 1.01
C PRO A 119 -5.16 -4.93 -0.02
N THR A 120 -3.97 -5.25 0.44
CA THR A 120 -2.96 -5.85 -0.40
C THR A 120 -3.51 -7.21 -0.82
N THR A 121 -3.86 -7.37 -2.08
CA THR A 121 -4.24 -8.66 -2.63
C THR A 121 -3.01 -9.54 -2.55
N HIS A 122 -2.93 -10.35 -1.50
CA HIS A 122 -2.09 -11.52 -1.56
C HIS A 122 -2.66 -12.33 -2.72
N THR A 123 -1.86 -12.64 -3.73
CA THR A 123 -2.23 -13.64 -4.72
C THR A 123 -2.73 -14.81 -3.92
N LEU A 124 -4.02 -15.08 -3.96
CA LEU A 124 -4.54 -16.33 -3.47
C LEU A 124 -3.79 -17.35 -4.31
N VAL A 125 -2.82 -18.02 -3.68
CA VAL A 125 -2.17 -19.17 -4.30
C VAL A 125 -3.33 -20.03 -4.75
N LYS A 126 -3.50 -20.16 -6.08
CA LYS A 126 -4.54 -21.00 -6.63
C LYS A 126 -4.36 -22.33 -5.95
N TRP A 127 -5.28 -22.65 -5.03
CA TRP A 127 -5.22 -23.91 -4.31
C TRP A 127 -5.20 -24.99 -5.40
N PRO A 128 -4.21 -25.88 -5.44
CA PRO A 128 -4.17 -26.90 -6.48
C PRO A 128 -5.53 -27.60 -6.50
N GLU A 129 -6.24 -27.49 -7.60
CA GLU A 129 -7.60 -28.02 -7.75
C GLU A 129 -7.68 -29.55 -7.59
N GLU A 130 -6.51 -30.20 -7.42
CA GLU A 130 -6.37 -31.64 -7.33
C GLU A 130 -5.61 -32.11 -6.08
N ARG A 131 -5.92 -31.57 -4.91
CA ARG A 131 -5.64 -32.38 -3.73
C ARG A 131 -6.83 -33.31 -3.53
N ASN A 132 -6.70 -34.52 -4.06
CA ASN A 132 -7.61 -35.60 -3.75
C ASN A 132 -7.78 -35.65 -2.23
N SER A 133 -9.01 -35.61 -1.74
CA SER A 133 -9.33 -35.67 -0.32
C SER A 133 -8.70 -36.87 0.38
N ALA A 134 -8.44 -37.94 -0.36
CA ALA A 134 -7.73 -39.12 0.11
C ALA A 134 -6.25 -38.87 0.48
N GLU A 135 -5.58 -37.85 -0.13
CA GLU A 135 -4.20 -37.47 0.23
C GLU A 135 -4.16 -36.61 1.50
N LEU A 136 -5.20 -35.81 1.74
CA LEU A 136 -5.30 -34.97 2.95
C LEU A 136 -5.79 -35.77 4.18
N TYR A 137 -6.58 -36.79 3.94
CA TYR A 137 -7.19 -37.62 5.00
C TYR A 137 -7.13 -39.11 4.62
N PRO A 138 -5.94 -39.72 4.64
CA PRO A 138 -5.75 -41.11 4.22
C PRO A 138 -6.59 -42.11 5.03
N TRP A 139 -7.12 -41.72 6.18
CA TRP A 139 -7.98 -42.51 7.03
C TRP A 139 -9.47 -42.49 6.63
N ILE A 140 -9.92 -41.52 5.81
CA ILE A 140 -11.32 -41.44 5.35
C ILE A 140 -11.64 -42.56 4.34
N GLY A 141 -10.66 -42.96 3.55
CA GLY A 141 -10.83 -44.05 2.57
C GLY A 141 -11.00 -45.47 3.17
N ASN A 142 -10.80 -45.62 4.48
CA ASN A 142 -10.88 -46.90 5.18
C ASN A 142 -12.03 -46.97 6.18
N LEU A 143 -13.04 -46.15 6.02
CA LEU A 143 -14.26 -46.32 6.83
C LEU A 143 -14.95 -47.64 6.43
N PRO A 144 -15.25 -48.57 7.40
CA PRO A 144 -16.00 -49.76 7.11
C PRO A 144 -17.37 -49.35 6.58
N GLU A 145 -17.85 -50.05 5.53
CA GLU A 145 -19.22 -49.90 5.07
C GLU A 145 -20.20 -50.23 6.21
N PRO A 146 -21.25 -49.43 6.38
CA PRO A 146 -22.28 -49.78 7.35
C PRO A 146 -22.86 -51.13 7.00
N ASP A 147 -22.85 -52.06 7.96
CA ASP A 147 -23.53 -53.35 7.83
C ASP A 147 -25.04 -53.12 7.61
N ASP A 148 -25.61 -53.69 6.53
CA ASP A 148 -27.02 -53.68 6.21
C ASP A 148 -27.81 -54.54 7.21
#